data_f8be4a8f17585e7e132e67a974b4b179
#
_entry.id   f8be4a8f17585e7e132e67a974b4b179
#
_cell.length_a   1.000
_cell.length_b   1.000
_cell.length_c   1.000
_cell.angle_alpha   90.00
_cell.angle_beta   90.00
_cell.angle_gamma   90.00
#
_symmetry.space_group_name_H-M   'P 1'
#
loop_
_entity.id
_entity.type
_entity.pdbx_description
1 polymer ?
#
loop_
_entity_poly.entity_id
_entity_poly.type
_entity_poly.pdbx_seq_one_letter_code
_entity_poly.pdbx_strand_id
1 'polypeptide(L)'
;MATHFYTASSLDGFIATDEHSLDWLLKQDIDQDGPMSYAAFEKTIGALAMGASTYEWVMRHEEGRWGYAQPTWVFSHRTLEVPEGADIRVTQGNVADVHSDMLDAADGKDLWVVGGGDLAGQFADAGLLDEVWVQYAPVTLGSGAPLLPRSLDLELLDVARNRNFMCGRYRVVRG
;
A
#
# COMPACT_ATOMS: atom_id res chain seq x y z
N MET A 1 8.02 3.75 -15.35
CA MET A 1 7.47 2.88 -14.30
C MET A 1 7.25 3.71 -13.05
N ALA A 2 6.04 3.77 -12.57
CA ALA A 2 5.68 4.57 -11.40
C ALA A 2 5.62 3.71 -10.14
N THR A 3 5.92 4.32 -8.99
CA THR A 3 5.79 3.73 -7.66
C THR A 3 4.59 4.37 -6.98
N HIS A 4 3.61 3.54 -6.64
CA HIS A 4 2.33 3.95 -6.07
C HIS A 4 2.20 3.52 -4.62
N PHE A 5 1.62 4.39 -3.80
CA PHE A 5 1.04 4.00 -2.52
C PHE A 5 -0.48 3.99 -2.71
N TYR A 6 -1.05 2.81 -2.84
CA TYR A 6 -2.50 2.60 -3.00
C TYR A 6 -3.03 2.01 -1.70
N THR A 7 -3.94 2.72 -1.04
CA THR A 7 -4.44 2.32 0.28
C THR A 7 -5.86 2.84 0.53
N ALA A 8 -6.49 2.31 1.55
CA ALA A 8 -7.72 2.84 2.10
C ALA A 8 -7.44 3.51 3.44
N SER A 9 -8.23 4.50 3.78
CA SER A 9 -8.08 5.30 5.01
C SER A 9 -9.43 5.58 5.63
N SER A 10 -9.44 5.80 6.96
CA SER A 10 -10.55 6.49 7.59
C SER A 10 -10.59 7.94 7.10
N LEU A 11 -11.72 8.62 7.30
CA LEU A 11 -11.85 10.02 6.90
C LEU A 11 -10.81 10.90 7.59
N ASP A 12 -10.45 10.57 8.83
CA ASP A 12 -9.49 11.32 9.64
C ASP A 12 -8.03 10.85 9.47
N GLY A 13 -7.72 10.02 8.47
CA GLY A 13 -6.35 9.76 8.04
C GLY A 13 -5.64 8.62 8.73
N PHE A 14 -6.36 7.55 9.11
CA PHE A 14 -5.77 6.35 9.68
C PHE A 14 -6.00 5.13 8.80
N ILE A 15 -4.97 4.29 8.68
CA ILE A 15 -5.04 3.07 7.84
C ILE A 15 -5.34 1.81 8.64
N ALA A 16 -5.22 1.86 9.97
CA ALA A 16 -5.56 0.78 10.88
C ALA A 16 -5.84 1.36 12.26
N THR A 17 -6.55 0.61 13.11
CA THR A 17 -6.73 0.99 14.52
C THR A 17 -5.42 0.82 15.30
N ASP A 18 -5.39 1.28 16.55
CA ASP A 18 -4.23 1.10 17.44
C ASP A 18 -3.91 -0.40 17.66
N GLU A 19 -4.89 -1.27 17.53
CA GLU A 19 -4.75 -2.73 17.62
C GLU A 19 -4.48 -3.40 16.27
N HIS A 20 -4.15 -2.62 15.22
CA HIS A 20 -3.92 -3.10 13.86
C HIS A 20 -5.13 -3.78 13.21
N SER A 21 -6.36 -3.39 13.61
CA SER A 21 -7.58 -3.90 13.02
C SER A 21 -7.99 -3.10 11.78
N LEU A 22 -8.56 -3.80 10.79
CA LEU A 22 -9.19 -3.27 9.59
C LEU A 22 -10.68 -3.58 9.51
N ASP A 23 -11.30 -3.97 10.62
CA ASP A 23 -12.73 -4.31 10.66
C ASP A 23 -13.60 -3.15 10.17
N TRP A 24 -13.21 -1.91 10.49
CA TRP A 24 -13.89 -0.69 10.05
C TRP A 24 -13.91 -0.54 8.52
N LEU A 25 -12.91 -1.10 7.83
CA LEU A 25 -12.79 -1.08 6.38
C LEU A 25 -13.51 -2.27 5.75
N LEU A 26 -13.29 -3.47 6.28
CA LEU A 26 -13.79 -4.72 5.70
C LEU A 26 -15.31 -4.82 5.74
N LYS A 27 -15.97 -4.10 6.64
CA LYS A 27 -17.44 -4.02 6.69
C LYS A 27 -18.04 -3.12 5.61
N GLN A 28 -17.22 -2.31 4.92
CA GLN A 28 -17.69 -1.39 3.91
C GLN A 28 -17.97 -2.12 2.61
N ASP A 29 -19.00 -1.65 1.90
CA ASP A 29 -19.34 -2.16 0.58
C ASP A 29 -18.61 -1.34 -0.48
N ILE A 30 -17.86 -2.03 -1.35
CA ILE A 30 -17.14 -1.42 -2.46
C ILE A 30 -17.46 -2.17 -3.75
N ASP A 31 -17.58 -1.43 -4.85
CA ASP A 31 -17.73 -2.01 -6.17
C ASP A 31 -16.34 -2.37 -6.71
N GLN A 32 -16.06 -3.65 -6.84
CA GLN A 32 -14.76 -4.16 -7.32
C GLN A 32 -14.50 -3.80 -8.78
N ASP A 33 -15.53 -3.51 -9.55
CA ASP A 33 -15.45 -3.07 -10.94
C ASP A 33 -15.66 -1.56 -11.09
N GLY A 34 -15.81 -0.86 -9.97
CA GLY A 34 -16.07 0.57 -9.93
C GLY A 34 -14.84 1.44 -10.12
N PRO A 35 -15.02 2.78 -10.07
CA PRO A 35 -13.92 3.73 -10.23
C PRO A 35 -12.83 3.54 -9.20
N MET A 36 -11.57 3.60 -9.64
CA MET A 36 -10.37 3.46 -8.81
C MET A 36 -10.32 2.16 -8.00
N SER A 37 -10.98 1.10 -8.49
CA SER A 37 -11.01 -0.19 -7.80
C SER A 37 -9.64 -0.86 -7.77
N TYR A 38 -9.46 -1.72 -6.77
CA TYR A 38 -8.24 -2.51 -6.61
C TYR A 38 -7.98 -3.42 -7.83
N ALA A 39 -9.02 -4.06 -8.37
CA ALA A 39 -8.87 -5.00 -9.48
C ALA A 39 -8.21 -4.36 -10.71
N ALA A 40 -8.60 -3.14 -11.06
CA ALA A 40 -8.00 -2.41 -12.17
C ALA A 40 -6.56 -1.98 -11.85
N PHE A 41 -6.32 -1.51 -10.64
CA PHE A 41 -5.00 -1.07 -10.20
C PHE A 41 -4.00 -2.23 -10.19
N GLU A 42 -4.39 -3.36 -9.62
CA GLU A 42 -3.52 -4.52 -9.43
C GLU A 42 -2.95 -5.08 -10.75
N LYS A 43 -3.72 -4.99 -11.83
CA LYS A 43 -3.28 -5.44 -13.16
C LYS A 43 -2.09 -4.65 -13.70
N THR A 44 -1.86 -3.45 -13.23
CA THR A 44 -0.74 -2.60 -13.67
C THR A 44 0.54 -2.84 -12.87
N ILE A 45 0.48 -3.66 -11.82
CA ILE A 45 1.55 -3.82 -10.81
C ILE A 45 2.38 -5.05 -11.08
N GLY A 46 3.71 -4.87 -11.04
CA GLY A 46 4.69 -5.94 -11.28
C GLY A 46 5.51 -6.33 -10.06
N ALA A 47 5.52 -5.54 -9.00
CA ALA A 47 6.21 -5.86 -7.75
C ALA A 47 5.59 -5.11 -6.58
N LEU A 48 5.67 -5.71 -5.39
CA LEU A 48 5.10 -5.18 -4.15
C LEU A 48 6.17 -4.94 -3.10
N ALA A 49 5.94 -3.92 -2.25
CA ALA A 49 6.70 -3.69 -1.03
C ALA A 49 5.74 -3.53 0.15
N MET A 50 6.04 -4.15 1.27
CA MET A 50 5.27 -3.98 2.49
C MET A 50 6.13 -4.09 3.73
N GLY A 51 5.68 -3.49 4.82
CA GLY A 51 6.31 -3.64 6.12
C GLY A 51 5.88 -4.94 6.81
N ALA A 52 6.57 -5.28 7.90
CA ALA A 52 6.30 -6.50 8.67
C ALA A 52 4.88 -6.56 9.21
N SER A 53 4.35 -5.44 9.73
CA SER A 53 2.98 -5.39 10.28
C SER A 53 1.92 -5.67 9.22
N THR A 54 2.08 -5.10 8.04
CA THR A 54 1.19 -5.34 6.90
C THR A 54 1.26 -6.81 6.47
N TYR A 55 2.47 -7.35 6.35
CA TYR A 55 2.68 -8.74 6.01
C TYR A 55 2.00 -9.69 7.02
N GLU A 56 2.22 -9.46 8.30
CA GLU A 56 1.63 -10.28 9.37
C GLU A 56 0.10 -10.20 9.36
N TRP A 57 -0.46 -9.01 9.11
CA TRP A 57 -1.91 -8.85 8.97
C TRP A 57 -2.46 -9.66 7.80
N VAL A 58 -1.82 -9.58 6.64
CA VAL A 58 -2.23 -10.35 5.44
C VAL A 58 -2.19 -11.84 5.73
N MET A 59 -1.12 -12.33 6.35
CA MET A 59 -0.97 -13.75 6.66
C MET A 59 -2.04 -14.24 7.64
N ARG A 60 -2.39 -13.45 8.65
CA ARG A 60 -3.47 -13.80 9.58
C ARG A 60 -4.83 -13.79 8.90
N HIS A 61 -5.10 -12.75 8.10
CA HIS A 61 -6.38 -12.58 7.41
C HIS A 61 -6.62 -13.68 6.36
N GLU A 62 -5.59 -14.08 5.64
CA GLU A 62 -5.65 -15.11 4.61
C GLU A 62 -5.33 -16.52 5.13
N GLU A 63 -5.27 -16.69 6.43
CA GLU A 63 -5.01 -17.99 7.08
C GLU A 63 -3.74 -18.69 6.57
N GLY A 64 -2.67 -17.91 6.35
CA GLY A 64 -1.40 -18.43 5.87
C GLY A 64 -1.32 -18.63 4.35
N ARG A 65 -2.33 -18.25 3.61
CA ARG A 65 -2.33 -18.31 2.14
C ARG A 65 -1.83 -17.00 1.56
N TRP A 66 -0.95 -17.10 0.57
CA TRP A 66 -0.42 -15.91 -0.10
C TRP A 66 -1.15 -15.69 -1.43
N GLY A 67 -1.87 -14.59 -1.55
CA GLY A 67 -2.74 -14.30 -2.68
C GLY A 67 -2.12 -13.45 -3.79
N TYR A 68 -0.88 -12.96 -3.61
CA TYR A 68 -0.24 -12.12 -4.62
C TYR A 68 0.66 -12.95 -5.53
N ALA A 69 0.55 -12.71 -6.83
CA ALA A 69 1.39 -13.38 -7.84
C ALA A 69 2.73 -12.66 -8.05
N GLN A 70 2.78 -11.37 -7.75
CA GLN A 70 3.95 -10.53 -8.00
C GLN A 70 5.04 -10.77 -6.94
N PRO A 71 6.34 -10.66 -7.32
CA PRO A 71 7.41 -10.66 -6.34
C PRO A 71 7.20 -9.56 -5.30
N THR A 72 7.38 -9.92 -4.03
CA THR A 72 7.06 -9.06 -2.90
C THR A 72 8.27 -8.93 -1.98
N TRP A 73 8.66 -7.70 -1.67
CA TRP A 73 9.67 -7.41 -0.65
C TRP A 73 8.99 -7.04 0.65
N VAL A 74 9.38 -7.71 1.74
CA VAL A 74 8.90 -7.41 3.09
C VAL A 74 10.06 -6.83 3.90
N PHE A 75 9.90 -5.60 4.33
CA PHE A 75 10.89 -4.88 5.14
C PHE A 75 10.73 -5.27 6.60
N SER A 76 11.70 -5.98 7.17
CA SER A 76 11.66 -6.44 8.55
C SER A 76 13.06 -6.66 9.08
N HIS A 77 13.27 -6.28 10.35
CA HIS A 77 14.48 -6.63 11.11
C HIS A 77 14.34 -7.99 11.81
N ARG A 78 13.16 -8.60 11.74
CA ARG A 78 12.87 -9.92 12.31
C ARG A 78 12.89 -10.98 11.23
N THR A 79 13.19 -12.21 11.62
CA THR A 79 12.96 -13.37 10.75
C THR A 79 11.44 -13.62 10.65
N LEU A 80 10.95 -13.75 9.43
CA LEU A 80 9.53 -14.01 9.18
C LEU A 80 9.38 -15.37 8.50
N GLU A 81 8.30 -16.06 8.83
CA GLU A 81 7.92 -17.28 8.11
C GLU A 81 7.35 -16.92 6.75
N VAL A 82 7.83 -17.60 5.71
CA VAL A 82 7.39 -17.38 4.33
C VAL A 82 6.72 -18.65 3.83
N PRO A 83 5.46 -18.56 3.31
CA PRO A 83 4.77 -19.72 2.76
C PRO A 83 5.57 -20.36 1.63
N GLU A 84 5.56 -21.68 1.57
CA GLU A 84 6.21 -22.42 0.49
C GLU A 84 5.60 -22.02 -0.86
N GLY A 85 6.46 -21.78 -1.86
CA GLY A 85 6.04 -21.41 -3.20
C GLY A 85 5.69 -19.94 -3.40
N ALA A 86 5.67 -19.11 -2.34
CA ALA A 86 5.44 -17.67 -2.45
C ALA A 86 6.75 -16.94 -2.82
N ASP A 87 6.65 -15.98 -3.74
CA ASP A 87 7.79 -15.13 -4.09
C ASP A 87 7.86 -13.94 -3.13
N ILE A 88 8.35 -14.21 -1.93
CA ILE A 88 8.49 -13.23 -0.85
C ILE A 88 9.96 -13.13 -0.47
N ARG A 89 10.47 -11.91 -0.47
CA ARG A 89 11.87 -11.59 -0.16
C ARG A 89 11.91 -10.69 1.06
N VAL A 90 12.26 -11.25 2.22
CA VAL A 90 12.41 -10.50 3.45
C VAL A 90 13.74 -9.75 3.41
N THR A 91 13.74 -8.47 3.70
CA THR A 91 14.92 -7.62 3.60
C THR A 91 15.05 -6.68 4.79
N GLN A 92 16.31 -6.40 5.15
CA GLN A 92 16.70 -5.32 6.08
C GLN A 92 17.32 -4.14 5.32
N GLY A 93 17.31 -4.19 3.98
CA GLY A 93 17.92 -3.18 3.12
C GLY A 93 17.17 -1.84 3.18
N ASN A 94 17.80 -0.81 2.64
CA ASN A 94 17.14 0.48 2.50
C ASN A 94 16.25 0.49 1.25
N VAL A 95 15.27 1.40 1.24
CA VAL A 95 14.27 1.44 0.15
C VAL A 95 14.88 1.74 -1.21
N ALA A 96 15.97 2.50 -1.29
CA ALA A 96 16.59 2.85 -2.57
C ALA A 96 17.20 1.63 -3.27
N ASP A 97 17.91 0.78 -2.53
CA ASP A 97 18.49 -0.44 -3.07
C ASP A 97 17.41 -1.44 -3.47
N VAL A 98 16.42 -1.63 -2.60
CA VAL A 98 15.30 -2.54 -2.87
C VAL A 98 14.47 -2.05 -4.04
N HIS A 99 14.25 -0.75 -4.18
CA HIS A 99 13.50 -0.18 -5.30
C HIS A 99 14.13 -0.55 -6.65
N SER A 100 15.45 -0.51 -6.76
CA SER A 100 16.15 -0.94 -7.97
C SER A 100 15.87 -2.41 -8.29
N ASP A 101 15.91 -3.29 -7.30
CA ASP A 101 15.61 -4.71 -7.48
C ASP A 101 14.13 -4.92 -7.86
N MET A 102 13.24 -4.14 -7.28
CA MET A 102 11.81 -4.19 -7.62
C MET A 102 11.56 -3.78 -9.06
N LEU A 103 12.22 -2.74 -9.55
CA LEU A 103 12.10 -2.29 -10.94
C LEU A 103 12.53 -3.41 -11.91
N ASP A 104 13.62 -4.08 -11.62
CA ASP A 104 14.09 -5.18 -12.44
C ASP A 104 13.09 -6.35 -12.46
N ALA A 105 12.52 -6.67 -11.30
CA ALA A 105 11.57 -7.78 -11.18
C ALA A 105 10.19 -7.45 -11.75
N ALA A 106 9.82 -6.16 -11.80
CA ALA A 106 8.49 -5.73 -12.25
C ALA A 106 8.25 -5.89 -13.75
N ASP A 107 9.29 -6.11 -14.53
CA ASP A 107 9.23 -6.39 -15.97
C ASP A 107 8.41 -5.33 -16.74
N GLY A 108 8.74 -4.07 -16.52
CA GLY A 108 8.11 -2.93 -17.20
C GLY A 108 6.79 -2.43 -16.58
N LYS A 109 6.27 -3.13 -15.58
CA LYS A 109 5.07 -2.69 -14.85
C LYS A 109 5.42 -1.78 -13.70
N ASP A 110 4.39 -1.20 -13.09
CA ASP A 110 4.54 -0.28 -11.96
C ASP A 110 4.78 -1.04 -10.65
N LEU A 111 5.16 -0.29 -9.63
CA LEU A 111 5.42 -0.80 -8.29
C LEU A 111 4.33 -0.34 -7.33
N TRP A 112 3.99 -1.21 -6.37
CA TRP A 112 3.00 -0.91 -5.34
C TRP A 112 3.62 -1.05 -3.95
N VAL A 113 3.66 0.07 -3.23
CA VAL A 113 3.91 0.07 -1.79
C VAL A 113 2.56 -0.19 -1.12
N VAL A 114 2.39 -1.39 -0.60
CA VAL A 114 1.11 -1.82 0.01
C VAL A 114 0.88 -1.08 1.33
N GLY A 115 1.93 -0.88 2.08
CA GLY A 115 1.90 -0.17 3.35
C GLY A 115 2.89 -0.74 4.37
N GLY A 116 2.95 -0.16 5.52
CA GLY A 116 2.14 0.98 6.00
C GLY A 116 2.63 2.34 5.56
N GLY A 117 2.04 3.32 6.19
CA GLY A 117 2.29 4.72 5.85
C GLY A 117 3.74 5.16 6.07
N ASP A 118 4.41 4.66 7.09
CA ASP A 118 5.82 4.98 7.31
C ASP A 118 6.71 4.41 6.21
N LEU A 119 6.45 3.20 5.73
CA LEU A 119 7.20 2.63 4.60
C LEU A 119 7.00 3.47 3.34
N ALA A 120 5.76 3.86 3.04
CA ALA A 120 5.48 4.78 1.93
C ALA A 120 6.23 6.10 2.11
N GLY A 121 6.29 6.60 3.34
CA GLY A 121 7.07 7.79 3.70
C GLY A 121 8.56 7.63 3.44
N GLN A 122 9.14 6.46 3.69
CA GLN A 122 10.54 6.18 3.38
C GLN A 122 10.81 6.23 1.87
N PHE A 123 9.90 5.71 1.06
CA PHE A 123 9.99 5.85 -0.40
C PHE A 123 9.91 7.32 -0.82
N ALA A 124 9.01 8.09 -0.19
CA ALA A 124 8.91 9.53 -0.46
C ALA A 124 10.19 10.29 -0.06
N ASP A 125 10.75 10.00 1.11
CA ASP A 125 12.00 10.60 1.59
C ASP A 125 13.16 10.36 0.61
N ALA A 126 13.17 9.19 -0.03
CA ALA A 126 14.19 8.83 -1.02
C ALA A 126 13.89 9.37 -2.42
N GLY A 127 12.79 10.11 -2.61
CA GLY A 127 12.39 10.64 -3.92
C GLY A 127 11.84 9.58 -4.88
N LEU A 128 11.37 8.46 -4.36
CA LEU A 128 10.98 7.30 -5.15
C LEU A 128 9.46 7.09 -5.24
N LEU A 129 8.67 7.79 -4.42
CA LEU A 129 7.22 7.69 -4.46
C LEU A 129 6.65 8.66 -5.49
N ASP A 130 5.92 8.15 -6.46
CA ASP A 130 5.37 8.95 -7.56
C ASP A 130 3.91 9.33 -7.34
N GLU A 131 3.09 8.40 -6.89
CA GLU A 131 1.66 8.63 -6.74
C GLU A 131 1.12 8.05 -5.43
N VAL A 132 0.08 8.71 -4.93
CA VAL A 132 -0.69 8.26 -3.76
C VAL A 132 -2.15 8.14 -4.17
N TRP A 133 -2.73 6.96 -3.93
CA TRP A 133 -4.15 6.68 -4.18
C TRP A 133 -4.81 6.36 -2.85
N VAL A 134 -5.83 7.11 -2.49
CA VAL A 134 -6.53 6.89 -1.21
C VAL A 134 -8.01 6.69 -1.44
N GLN A 135 -8.53 5.60 -0.90
CA GLN A 135 -9.96 5.33 -0.80
C GLN A 135 -10.40 5.64 0.64
N TYR A 136 -11.07 6.76 0.83
CA TYR A 136 -11.56 7.18 2.14
C TYR A 136 -12.89 6.50 2.45
N ALA A 137 -12.89 5.68 3.51
CA ALA A 137 -14.11 5.07 4.03
C ALA A 137 -14.91 6.08 4.86
N PRO A 138 -16.24 5.94 4.92
CA PRO A 138 -17.10 6.86 5.69
C PRO A 138 -17.07 6.55 7.19
N VAL A 139 -15.90 6.66 7.81
CA VAL A 139 -15.67 6.36 9.21
C VAL A 139 -14.51 7.21 9.73
N THR A 140 -14.58 7.61 10.99
CA THR A 140 -13.47 8.21 11.72
C THR A 140 -13.01 7.27 12.82
N LEU A 141 -11.70 7.20 13.05
CA LEU A 141 -11.12 6.32 14.08
C LEU A 141 -10.64 7.07 15.32
N GLY A 142 -10.30 8.35 15.18
CA GLY A 142 -9.79 9.17 16.27
C GLY A 142 -8.33 8.93 16.64
N SER A 143 -7.81 7.73 16.38
CA SER A 143 -6.40 7.35 16.55
C SER A 143 -6.10 6.13 15.68
N GLY A 144 -4.84 5.78 15.59
CA GLY A 144 -4.43 4.59 14.83
C GLY A 144 -3.12 4.79 14.08
N ALA A 145 -2.88 3.93 13.10
CA ALA A 145 -1.71 4.01 12.22
C ALA A 145 -1.92 5.13 11.19
N PRO A 146 -1.01 6.12 11.10
CA PRO A 146 -1.19 7.24 10.17
C PRO A 146 -1.15 6.81 8.71
N LEU A 147 -1.95 7.48 7.88
CA LEU A 147 -2.01 7.25 6.44
C LEU A 147 -0.64 7.45 5.76
N LEU A 148 -0.02 8.60 6.00
CA LEU A 148 1.29 8.93 5.40
C LEU A 148 1.94 10.01 6.26
N PRO A 149 2.77 9.60 7.24
CA PRO A 149 3.32 10.53 8.23
C PRO A 149 4.54 11.31 7.69
N ARG A 150 4.31 12.10 6.66
CA ARG A 150 5.29 12.98 6.03
C ARG A 150 4.60 14.27 5.58
N SER A 151 5.37 15.35 5.52
CA SER A 151 4.93 16.59 4.91
C SER A 151 5.27 16.57 3.43
N LEU A 152 4.25 16.46 2.58
CA LEU A 152 4.40 16.38 1.13
C LEU A 152 3.42 17.29 0.45
N ASP A 153 3.84 17.91 -0.63
CA ASP A 153 2.94 18.60 -1.54
C ASP A 153 2.44 17.60 -2.58
N LEU A 154 1.15 17.62 -2.83
CA LEU A 154 0.49 16.72 -3.75
C LEU A 154 -0.30 17.51 -4.79
N GLU A 155 -0.40 16.96 -5.98
CA GLU A 155 -1.27 17.47 -7.05
C GLU A 155 -2.40 16.47 -7.27
N LEU A 156 -3.64 16.93 -7.19
CA LEU A 156 -4.79 16.08 -7.45
C LEU A 156 -4.88 15.74 -8.94
N LEU A 157 -4.79 14.45 -9.27
CA LEU A 157 -4.88 13.96 -10.64
C LEU A 157 -6.28 13.51 -11.02
N ASP A 158 -6.97 12.88 -10.09
CA ASP A 158 -8.30 12.31 -10.33
C ASP A 158 -9.06 12.16 -9.03
N VAL A 159 -10.39 12.19 -9.11
CA VAL A 159 -11.29 12.01 -7.98
C VAL A 159 -12.50 11.22 -8.45
N ALA A 160 -12.99 10.32 -7.60
CA ALA A 160 -14.15 9.51 -7.92
C ALA A 160 -14.91 9.12 -6.66
N ARG A 161 -16.16 8.76 -6.83
CA ARG A 161 -16.97 8.09 -5.84
C ARG A 161 -17.07 6.62 -6.19
N ASN A 162 -16.79 5.73 -5.24
CA ASN A 162 -17.08 4.31 -5.33
C ASN A 162 -17.97 3.95 -4.16
N ARG A 163 -19.28 3.85 -4.41
CA ARG A 163 -20.32 3.69 -3.38
C ARG A 163 -20.13 4.73 -2.27
N ASN A 164 -19.84 4.33 -1.04
CA ASN A 164 -19.61 5.27 0.06
C ASN A 164 -18.15 5.71 0.21
N PHE A 165 -17.26 5.24 -0.68
CA PHE A 165 -15.88 5.68 -0.67
C PHE A 165 -15.68 6.96 -1.47
N MET A 166 -14.89 7.87 -0.92
CA MET A 166 -14.35 9.03 -1.62
C MET A 166 -12.93 8.70 -2.05
N CYS A 167 -12.69 8.60 -3.37
CA CYS A 167 -11.41 8.14 -3.90
C CYS A 167 -10.64 9.30 -4.50
N GLY A 168 -9.35 9.40 -4.18
CA GLY A 168 -8.45 10.41 -4.73
C GLY A 168 -7.16 9.78 -5.23
N ARG A 169 -6.67 10.29 -6.36
CA ARG A 169 -5.37 9.95 -6.93
C ARG A 169 -4.53 11.21 -7.02
N TYR A 170 -3.33 11.15 -6.47
CA TYR A 170 -2.45 12.31 -6.35
C TYR A 170 -1.06 11.98 -6.89
N ARG A 171 -0.42 12.98 -7.48
CA ARG A 171 1.00 12.94 -7.80
C ARG A 171 1.79 13.62 -6.67
N VAL A 172 2.90 13.00 -6.27
CA VAL A 172 3.84 13.61 -5.33
C VAL A 172 4.63 14.70 -6.07
N VAL A 173 4.54 15.93 -5.56
CA VAL A 173 5.26 17.06 -6.14
C VAL A 173 6.69 17.06 -5.60
N ARG A 174 7.66 17.09 -6.51
CA ARG A 174 9.08 17.17 -6.16
C ARG A 174 9.56 18.58 -6.39
N GLY A 175 10.11 19.18 -5.34
CA GLY A 175 10.68 20.50 -5.39
C GLY A 175 12.09 20.53 -5.93
#